data_4527ccb0c9c1537147a9f015b27489ec
#
_entry.id   4527ccb0c9c1537147a9f015b27489ec
#
_cell.length_a   1.000
_cell.length_b   1.000
_cell.length_c   1.000
_cell.angle_alpha   90.00
_cell.angle_beta   90.00
_cell.angle_gamma   90.00
#
_symmetry.space_group_name_H-M   'P 1'
#
loop_
_entity.id
_entity.type
_entity.pdbx_description
1 polymer ?
#
loop_
_entity_poly.entity_id
_entity_poly.type
_entity_poly.pdbx_seq_one_letter_code
_entity_poly.pdbx_strand_id
1 'polypeptide(L)'
;MKKKQFSEEKIIKILKLAESGEDLDELIRKYKFGKSTYYKWKTQYEGMSVEELKRLRKLEKENRRLKEMYATLSMDHEILKDVLEKKYGVDVNT
;
A
#
# COMPACT_ATOMS: atom_id res chain seq x y z
N MET A 1 -9.65 16.60 -18.84
CA MET A 1 -8.64 15.80 -19.54
C MET A 1 -8.13 14.71 -18.63
N LYS A 2 -8.18 13.49 -19.10
CA LYS A 2 -7.72 12.37 -18.29
C LYS A 2 -6.20 12.30 -18.27
N LYS A 3 -5.63 12.24 -17.07
CA LYS A 3 -4.23 11.93 -16.93
C LYS A 3 -4.02 10.45 -17.19
N LYS A 4 -3.01 10.14 -17.97
CA LYS A 4 -2.63 8.77 -18.18
C LYS A 4 -2.06 8.21 -16.89
N GLN A 5 -2.67 7.16 -16.37
CA GLN A 5 -2.20 6.52 -15.16
C GLN A 5 -1.44 5.26 -15.50
N PHE A 6 -0.35 5.04 -14.80
CA PHE A 6 0.48 3.86 -14.97
C PHE A 6 0.29 2.95 -13.77
N SER A 7 0.17 1.65 -14.04
CA SER A 7 0.14 0.68 -12.96
C SER A 7 1.53 0.61 -12.32
N GLU A 8 1.59 0.21 -11.08
CA GLU A 8 2.87 0.09 -10.39
C GLU A 8 3.79 -0.92 -11.07
N GLU A 9 3.22 -2.01 -11.60
CA GLU A 9 4.00 -2.98 -12.36
C GLU A 9 4.64 -2.36 -13.58
N LYS A 10 3.90 -1.53 -14.30
CA LYS A 10 4.41 -0.85 -15.48
C LYS A 10 5.50 0.13 -15.12
N ILE A 11 5.33 0.85 -14.03
CA ILE A 11 6.35 1.78 -13.52
C ILE A 11 7.66 1.04 -13.25
N ILE A 12 7.57 -0.09 -12.56
CA ILE A 12 8.77 -0.89 -12.26
C ILE A 12 9.43 -1.41 -13.53
N LYS A 13 8.63 -1.83 -14.52
CA LYS A 13 9.17 -2.26 -15.81
C LYS A 13 9.94 -1.15 -16.52
N ILE A 14 9.37 0.06 -16.52
CA ILE A 14 10.04 1.21 -17.14
C ILE A 14 11.34 1.51 -16.42
N LEU A 15 11.34 1.48 -15.09
CA LEU A 15 12.55 1.72 -14.32
C LEU A 15 13.63 0.69 -14.62
N LYS A 16 13.24 -0.57 -14.78
CA LYS A 16 14.19 -1.64 -15.10
C LYS A 16 14.76 -1.47 -16.50
N LEU A 17 13.96 -1.05 -17.45
CA LEU A 17 14.44 -0.78 -18.81
C LEU A 17 15.47 0.34 -18.80
N ALA A 18 15.21 1.38 -18.03
CA ALA A 18 16.17 2.49 -17.89
C ALA A 18 17.48 2.01 -17.23
N GLU A 19 17.37 1.15 -16.22
CA GLU A 19 18.55 0.59 -15.55
C GLU A 19 19.38 -0.29 -16.47
N SER A 20 18.72 -0.99 -17.40
CA SER A 20 19.40 -1.86 -18.34
C SER A 20 20.13 -1.11 -19.46
N GLY A 21 20.03 0.20 -19.48
CA GLY A 21 20.77 1.04 -20.43
C GLY A 21 19.94 1.60 -21.56
N GLU A 22 18.63 1.40 -21.57
CA GLU A 22 17.79 2.00 -22.61
C GLU A 22 17.73 3.52 -22.41
N ASP A 23 17.66 4.22 -23.55
CA ASP A 23 17.62 5.67 -23.54
C ASP A 23 16.36 6.20 -22.89
N LEU A 24 16.53 7.02 -21.85
CA LEU A 24 15.42 7.61 -21.11
C LEU A 24 14.50 8.43 -22.01
N ASP A 25 15.06 9.21 -22.92
CA ASP A 25 14.24 10.05 -23.81
C ASP A 25 13.36 9.21 -24.72
N GLU A 26 13.85 8.07 -25.17
CA GLU A 26 13.05 7.14 -25.97
C GLU A 26 11.93 6.51 -25.14
N LEU A 27 12.24 6.13 -23.90
CA LEU A 27 11.23 5.59 -22.98
C LEU A 27 10.13 6.60 -22.70
N ILE A 28 10.52 7.85 -22.50
CA ILE A 28 9.57 8.95 -22.26
C ILE A 28 8.61 9.08 -23.44
N ARG A 29 9.15 9.05 -24.66
CA ARG A 29 8.33 9.17 -25.86
C ARG A 29 7.43 7.96 -26.07
N LYS A 30 7.98 6.77 -25.81
CA LYS A 30 7.26 5.52 -26.03
C LYS A 30 6.11 5.34 -25.04
N TYR A 31 6.37 5.58 -23.77
CA TYR A 31 5.39 5.36 -22.73
C TYR A 31 4.64 6.61 -22.30
N LYS A 32 5.05 7.77 -22.82
CA LYS A 32 4.38 9.05 -22.61
C LYS A 32 4.26 9.46 -21.15
N PHE A 33 5.40 9.64 -20.52
CA PHE A 33 5.46 10.18 -19.17
C PHE A 33 6.45 11.36 -19.12
N GLY A 34 6.47 12.09 -18.02
CA GLY A 34 7.35 13.23 -17.86
C GLY A 34 8.69 12.84 -17.23
N LYS A 35 9.70 13.63 -17.47
CA LYS A 35 11.03 13.41 -16.90
C LYS A 35 11.01 13.52 -15.38
N SER A 36 10.28 14.52 -14.86
CA SER A 36 10.13 14.68 -13.41
C SER A 36 9.38 13.50 -12.79
N THR A 37 8.42 12.96 -13.53
CA THR A 37 7.68 11.75 -13.10
C THR A 37 8.63 10.56 -12.99
N TYR A 38 9.55 10.43 -13.93
CA TYR A 38 10.54 9.35 -13.90
C TYR A 38 11.37 9.40 -12.61
N TYR A 39 11.87 10.57 -12.24
CA TYR A 39 12.70 10.70 -11.04
C TYR A 39 11.90 10.46 -9.76
N LYS A 40 10.63 10.84 -9.78
CA LYS A 40 9.72 10.55 -8.67
C LYS A 40 9.52 9.04 -8.50
N TRP A 41 9.28 8.35 -9.62
CA TRP A 41 9.15 6.89 -9.62
C TRP A 41 10.42 6.22 -9.14
N LYS A 42 11.56 6.69 -9.60
CA LYS A 42 12.86 6.15 -9.22
C LYS A 42 13.05 6.20 -7.70
N THR A 43 12.68 7.32 -7.10
CA THR A 43 12.76 7.47 -5.65
C THR A 43 11.82 6.50 -4.92
N GLN A 44 10.59 6.35 -5.43
CA GLN A 44 9.57 5.53 -4.79
C GLN A 44 9.80 4.02 -4.94
N TYR A 45 10.31 3.59 -6.09
CA TYR A 45 10.38 2.18 -6.43
C TYR A 45 11.78 1.65 -6.69
N GLU A 46 12.81 2.42 -6.43
CA GLU A 46 14.19 2.04 -6.71
C GLU A 46 14.53 0.71 -6.02
N GLY A 47 15.11 -0.19 -6.81
CA GLY A 47 15.53 -1.49 -6.30
C GLY A 47 14.40 -2.49 -6.09
N MET A 48 13.17 -2.12 -6.38
CA MET A 48 12.02 -2.99 -6.15
C MET A 48 11.69 -3.82 -7.39
N SER A 49 11.42 -5.10 -7.20
CA SER A 49 10.93 -5.99 -8.25
C SER A 49 9.40 -6.01 -8.23
N VAL A 50 8.81 -6.54 -9.31
CA VAL A 50 7.36 -6.71 -9.38
C VAL A 50 6.87 -7.65 -8.27
N GLU A 51 7.62 -8.71 -7.99
CA GLU A 51 7.30 -9.65 -6.92
C GLU A 51 7.33 -8.99 -5.55
N GLU A 52 8.33 -8.17 -5.31
CA GLU A 52 8.43 -7.43 -4.05
C GLU A 52 7.29 -6.44 -3.89
N LEU A 53 6.90 -5.78 -4.99
CA LEU A 53 5.76 -4.87 -4.97
C LEU A 53 4.48 -5.62 -4.62
N LYS A 54 4.22 -6.75 -5.25
CA LYS A 54 3.04 -7.56 -4.98
C LYS A 54 2.99 -8.00 -3.53
N ARG A 55 4.13 -8.41 -3.00
CA ARG A 55 4.26 -8.83 -1.61
C ARG A 55 3.97 -7.65 -0.67
N LEU A 56 4.53 -6.49 -0.97
CA LEU A 56 4.30 -5.30 -0.16
C LEU A 56 2.81 -4.93 -0.13
N ARG A 57 2.16 -4.92 -1.29
CA ARG A 57 0.74 -4.59 -1.37
C ARG A 57 -0.13 -5.58 -0.62
N LYS A 58 0.22 -6.86 -0.69
CA LYS A 58 -0.47 -7.90 0.06
C LYS A 58 -0.32 -7.70 1.56
N LEU A 59 0.89 -7.42 2.02
CA LEU A 59 1.15 -7.17 3.43
C LEU A 59 0.45 -5.93 3.94
N GLU A 60 0.41 -4.86 3.15
CA GLU A 60 -0.33 -3.65 3.51
C GLU A 60 -1.82 -3.93 3.67
N LYS A 61 -2.38 -4.71 2.75
CA LYS A 61 -3.80 -5.09 2.79
C LYS A 61 -4.10 -5.92 4.04
N GLU A 62 -3.27 -6.91 4.31
CA GLU A 62 -3.41 -7.76 5.50
C GLU A 62 -3.28 -6.93 6.77
N ASN A 63 -2.35 -5.99 6.78
CA ASN A 63 -2.15 -5.13 7.94
C ASN A 63 -3.38 -4.26 8.22
N ARG A 64 -3.98 -3.67 7.17
CA ARG A 64 -5.21 -2.89 7.32
C ARG A 64 -6.34 -3.74 7.85
N ARG A 65 -6.49 -4.96 7.30
CA ARG A 65 -7.53 -5.89 7.74
C ARG A 65 -7.37 -6.25 9.21
N LEU A 66 -6.15 -6.57 9.63
CA LEU A 66 -5.88 -6.90 11.03
C LEU A 66 -6.18 -5.74 11.97
N LYS A 67 -5.85 -4.52 11.55
CA LYS A 67 -6.15 -3.33 12.33
C LYS A 67 -7.66 -3.13 12.49
N GLU A 68 -8.42 -3.34 11.42
CA GLU A 68 -9.87 -3.24 11.46
C GLU A 68 -10.49 -4.29 12.38
N MET A 69 -10.00 -5.54 12.27
CA MET A 69 -10.46 -6.62 13.12
C MET A 69 -10.15 -6.35 14.58
N TYR A 70 -8.97 -5.85 14.87
CA TYR A 70 -8.57 -5.50 16.22
C TYR A 70 -9.47 -4.39 16.79
N ALA A 71 -9.73 -3.36 16.01
CA ALA A 71 -10.60 -2.26 16.43
C ALA A 71 -12.02 -2.76 16.74
N THR A 72 -12.57 -3.59 15.87
CA THR A 72 -13.91 -4.16 16.06
C THR A 72 -13.95 -5.02 17.31
N LEU A 73 -12.97 -5.89 17.48
CA LEU A 73 -12.89 -6.76 18.64
C LEU A 73 -12.77 -5.94 19.94
N SER A 74 -11.97 -4.90 19.92
CA SER A 74 -11.79 -4.01 21.09
C SER A 74 -13.08 -3.30 21.45
N MET A 75 -13.85 -2.84 20.46
CA MET A 75 -15.14 -2.21 20.68
C MET A 75 -16.14 -3.19 21.26
N ASP A 76 -16.22 -4.40 20.70
CA ASP A 76 -17.12 -5.43 21.19
C ASP A 76 -16.78 -5.81 22.64
N HIS A 77 -15.50 -5.88 22.95
CA HIS A 77 -15.03 -6.20 24.29
C HIS A 77 -15.46 -5.10 25.28
N GLU A 78 -15.31 -3.85 24.91
CA GLU A 78 -15.72 -2.73 25.77
C GLU A 78 -17.21 -2.70 26.00
N ILE A 79 -18.02 -2.99 24.97
CA ILE A 79 -19.47 -3.04 25.09
C ILE A 79 -19.88 -4.16 26.02
N LEU A 80 -19.32 -5.35 25.86
CA LEU A 80 -19.62 -6.50 26.70
C LEU A 80 -19.25 -6.23 28.16
N LYS A 81 -18.09 -5.64 28.37
CA LYS A 81 -17.62 -5.25 29.69
C LYS A 81 -18.59 -4.30 30.37
N ASP A 82 -19.05 -3.27 29.66
CA ASP A 82 -20.03 -2.32 30.15
C ASP A 82 -21.34 -3.00 30.57
N VAL A 83 -21.83 -3.89 29.74
CA VAL A 83 -23.08 -4.63 30.01
C VAL A 83 -22.93 -5.47 31.28
N LEU A 84 -21.82 -6.17 31.42
CA LEU A 84 -21.57 -7.00 32.60
C LEU A 84 -21.49 -6.17 33.87
N GLU A 85 -20.81 -5.06 33.83
CA GLU A 85 -20.66 -4.19 34.99
C GLU A 85 -21.99 -3.54 35.38
N LYS A 86 -22.71 -2.99 34.42
CA LYS A 86 -23.95 -2.25 34.69
C LYS A 86 -25.12 -3.15 35.00
N LYS A 87 -25.23 -4.29 34.34
CA LYS A 87 -26.37 -5.15 34.45
C LYS A 87 -26.23 -6.21 35.54
N TYR A 88 -25.02 -6.72 35.74
CA TYR A 88 -24.78 -7.82 36.66
C TYR A 88 -23.82 -7.45 37.80
N GLY A 89 -23.33 -6.25 37.80
CA GLY A 89 -22.42 -5.79 38.85
C GLY A 89 -21.07 -6.51 38.89
N VAL A 90 -20.70 -7.13 37.77
CA VAL A 90 -19.44 -7.86 37.66
C VAL A 90 -18.30 -6.88 37.32
N ASP A 91 -17.24 -6.91 38.10
CA ASP A 91 -16.05 -6.14 37.80
C ASP A 91 -15.11 -6.99 36.95
N VAL A 92 -14.94 -6.58 35.68
CA VAL A 92 -14.11 -7.31 34.71
C VAL A 92 -12.74 -6.67 34.50
N ASN A 93 -12.39 -5.71 35.35
CA ASN A 93 -11.10 -5.00 35.25
C ASN A 93 -9.98 -5.60 36.11
N THR A 94 -10.23 -6.67 36.77
CA THR A 94 -9.23 -7.30 37.63
C THR A 94 -8.32 -8.24 36.88
#